data_c63ed57591a8bd40c8e647a7aa76979a
#
_entry.id   c63ed57591a8bd40c8e647a7aa76979a
#
_cell.length_a   1.000
_cell.length_b   1.000
_cell.length_c   1.000
_cell.angle_alpha   90.00
_cell.angle_beta   90.00
_cell.angle_gamma   90.00
#
_symmetry.space_group_name_H-M   'P 1'
#
loop_
_entity.id
_entity.type
_entity.pdbx_description
1 polymer ?
#
loop_
_entity_poly.entity_id
_entity_poly.type
_entity_poly.pdbx_seq_one_letter_code
_entity_poly.pdbx_strand_id
1 'polypeptide(L)'
;MRVLIVGGGVLGTMHAWQAVERGHEVVQLEREPEARGASVRNFGLVWVGGRAAGEELDTALRARALWERIGERVPGLGFRANGSLTVLRTPLEVAVAEQTVARDDAAERGLKLLDAAEARQLNPALRGDMLGALWCDRDAAVEPRVAQPALRAALEASGRYTWLPGREVRSVAQGKVVDDRGDEHRGDVVVLCTGAWLGGLVRELAGDVPVRRVRLQMMQTEPLGEALTTSVADGDSFRYYPAYQGTALDALNREQPQPEVARDHAMQLLVVQRADGGLTIGDTHAYAEPFPFDTEDEPYRHLTEVAETLLGRPLPRIARRWAGVYAQCRDTTQVVHRREVEPGVWLVTGPGGRGMTCSPAIGFDTAEAVGL
;
A
#
# COMPACT_ATOMS: atom_id res chain seq x y z
N MET A 1 15.66 1.21 -25.36
CA MET A 1 16.66 0.72 -24.38
C MET A 1 16.20 -0.61 -23.82
N ARG A 2 17.12 -1.33 -23.20
CA ARG A 2 16.82 -2.55 -22.44
C ARG A 2 16.99 -2.28 -20.95
N VAL A 3 15.94 -2.47 -20.17
CA VAL A 3 15.87 -2.16 -18.73
C VAL A 3 15.90 -3.47 -17.94
N LEU A 4 16.80 -3.55 -16.96
CA LEU A 4 16.87 -4.67 -16.02
C LEU A 4 16.22 -4.26 -14.69
N ILE A 5 15.22 -5.03 -14.24
CA ILE A 5 14.53 -4.76 -13.00
C ILE A 5 14.76 -5.91 -12.02
N VAL A 6 15.27 -5.58 -10.83
CA VAL A 6 15.53 -6.54 -9.77
C VAL A 6 14.46 -6.41 -8.70
N GLY A 7 13.63 -7.44 -8.58
CA GLY A 7 12.49 -7.53 -7.67
C GLY A 7 11.15 -7.54 -8.38
N GLY A 8 10.32 -8.54 -8.06
CA GLY A 8 8.99 -8.80 -8.66
C GLY A 8 7.81 -8.23 -7.87
N GLY A 9 8.06 -7.37 -6.88
CA GLY A 9 7.03 -6.68 -6.14
C GLY A 9 6.37 -5.56 -6.95
N VAL A 10 5.36 -4.88 -6.37
CA VAL A 10 4.58 -3.84 -7.05
C VAL A 10 5.45 -2.70 -7.58
N LEU A 11 6.50 -2.29 -6.84
CA LEU A 11 7.44 -1.27 -7.34
C LEU A 11 8.12 -1.73 -8.61
N GLY A 12 8.78 -2.90 -8.59
CA GLY A 12 9.47 -3.42 -9.78
C GLY A 12 8.51 -3.62 -10.95
N THR A 13 7.32 -4.18 -10.70
CA THR A 13 6.32 -4.39 -11.76
C THR A 13 5.82 -3.06 -12.36
N MET A 14 5.68 -1.99 -11.55
CA MET A 14 5.29 -0.68 -12.10
C MET A 14 6.43 0.01 -12.85
N HIS A 15 7.68 -0.21 -12.47
CA HIS A 15 8.82 0.23 -13.29
C HIS A 15 8.87 -0.52 -14.63
N ALA A 16 8.61 -1.84 -14.61
CA ALA A 16 8.48 -2.62 -15.84
C ALA A 16 7.35 -2.09 -16.72
N TRP A 17 6.18 -1.80 -16.11
CA TRP A 17 5.04 -1.22 -16.81
C TRP A 17 5.40 0.09 -17.53
N GLN A 18 6.02 1.02 -16.82
CA GLN A 18 6.39 2.32 -17.37
C GLN A 18 7.44 2.21 -18.49
N ALA A 19 8.40 1.31 -18.36
CA ALA A 19 9.40 1.07 -19.40
C ALA A 19 8.77 0.46 -20.68
N VAL A 20 7.90 -0.53 -20.52
CA VAL A 20 7.18 -1.16 -21.65
C VAL A 20 6.26 -0.17 -22.35
N GLU A 21 5.50 0.65 -21.60
CA GLU A 21 4.63 1.69 -22.16
C GLU A 21 5.40 2.72 -23.01
N ARG A 22 6.67 2.96 -22.67
CA ARG A 22 7.57 3.84 -23.43
C ARG A 22 8.31 3.13 -24.57
N GLY A 23 7.97 1.85 -24.84
CA GLY A 23 8.52 1.07 -25.95
C GLY A 23 9.87 0.42 -25.67
N HIS A 24 10.30 0.34 -24.41
CA HIS A 24 11.56 -0.29 -24.03
C HIS A 24 11.40 -1.80 -23.80
N GLU A 25 12.50 -2.54 -23.94
CA GLU A 25 12.57 -3.95 -23.56
C GLU A 25 12.87 -4.06 -22.06
N VAL A 26 12.23 -5.01 -21.37
CA VAL A 26 12.39 -5.22 -19.94
C VAL A 26 12.73 -6.67 -19.64
N VAL A 27 13.72 -6.89 -18.78
CA VAL A 27 13.95 -8.16 -18.10
C VAL A 27 13.78 -7.93 -16.61
N GLN A 28 12.81 -8.61 -16.00
CA GLN A 28 12.56 -8.52 -14.56
C GLN A 28 12.94 -9.84 -13.88
N LEU A 29 13.84 -9.75 -12.90
CA LEU A 29 14.33 -10.88 -12.10
C LEU A 29 13.68 -10.84 -10.71
N GLU A 30 13.20 -11.98 -10.25
CA GLU A 30 12.68 -12.16 -8.89
C GLU A 30 13.26 -13.45 -8.29
N ARG A 31 13.76 -13.38 -7.06
CA ARG A 31 14.36 -14.53 -6.38
C ARG A 31 13.37 -15.63 -6.02
N GLU A 32 12.13 -15.24 -5.76
CA GLU A 32 11.06 -16.17 -5.45
C GLU A 32 10.31 -16.58 -6.74
N PRO A 33 9.55 -17.69 -6.73
CA PRO A 33 8.70 -18.04 -7.87
C PRO A 33 7.62 -16.99 -8.17
N GLU A 34 7.21 -16.24 -7.14
CA GLU A 34 6.19 -15.19 -7.16
C GLU A 34 6.50 -14.14 -6.10
N ALA A 35 5.94 -12.94 -6.21
CA ALA A 35 6.07 -11.92 -5.17
C ALA A 35 5.63 -12.46 -3.80
N ARG A 36 6.50 -12.35 -2.78
CA ARG A 36 6.26 -12.83 -1.41
C ARG A 36 6.33 -11.74 -0.35
N GLY A 37 6.77 -10.55 -0.72
CA GLY A 37 6.95 -9.41 0.17
C GLY A 37 5.65 -8.63 0.44
N ALA A 38 5.82 -7.34 0.78
CA ALA A 38 4.73 -6.44 1.15
C ALA A 38 3.62 -6.34 0.09
N SER A 39 3.96 -6.49 -1.20
CA SER A 39 3.02 -6.33 -2.32
C SER A 39 1.82 -7.29 -2.30
N VAL A 40 1.94 -8.43 -1.62
CA VAL A 40 0.88 -9.44 -1.50
C VAL A 40 0.40 -9.64 -0.05
N ARG A 41 0.87 -8.80 0.87
CA ARG A 41 0.58 -8.87 2.31
C ARG A 41 -0.04 -7.59 2.84
N ASN A 42 -0.75 -6.85 1.99
CA ASN A 42 -1.39 -5.57 2.27
C ASN A 42 -2.89 -5.61 1.92
N PHE A 43 -3.59 -4.50 2.17
CA PHE A 43 -5.03 -4.36 1.89
C PHE A 43 -5.38 -4.28 0.40
N GLY A 44 -4.42 -3.97 -0.47
CA GLY A 44 -4.71 -3.58 -1.84
C GLY A 44 -5.32 -2.17 -1.95
N LEU A 45 -5.25 -1.36 -0.91
CA LEU A 45 -5.79 0.00 -0.94
C LEU A 45 -4.97 0.92 -1.84
N VAL A 46 -5.67 1.69 -2.64
CA VAL A 46 -5.21 2.91 -3.32
C VAL A 46 -5.77 4.08 -2.51
N TRP A 47 -5.03 4.46 -1.46
CA TRP A 47 -5.49 5.36 -0.41
C TRP A 47 -5.00 6.78 -0.66
N VAL A 48 -5.90 7.71 -0.93
CA VAL A 48 -5.64 9.13 -1.26
C VAL A 48 -6.02 10.03 -0.08
N GLY A 49 -7.19 9.80 0.51
CA GLY A 49 -7.79 10.68 1.50
C GLY A 49 -6.89 11.03 2.69
N GLY A 50 -6.11 10.05 3.17
CA GLY A 50 -5.23 10.21 4.33
C GLY A 50 -3.81 10.74 4.05
N ARG A 51 -3.45 11.08 2.81
CA ARG A 51 -2.07 11.48 2.45
C ARG A 51 -1.73 12.89 2.91
N ALA A 52 -0.46 13.14 3.23
CA ALA A 52 0.02 14.48 3.55
C ALA A 52 -0.20 15.43 2.36
N ALA A 53 -0.55 16.68 2.63
CA ALA A 53 -0.65 17.72 1.59
C ALA A 53 0.70 17.95 0.87
N GLY A 54 0.66 18.37 -0.38
CA GLY A 54 1.82 18.56 -1.24
C GLY A 54 2.25 17.27 -1.95
N GLU A 55 3.54 16.99 -2.05
CA GLU A 55 4.11 15.93 -2.90
C GLU A 55 3.48 14.56 -2.68
N GLU A 56 3.15 14.19 -1.44
CA GLU A 56 2.54 12.89 -1.16
C GLU A 56 1.13 12.79 -1.74
N LEU A 57 0.31 13.83 -1.58
CA LEU A 57 -1.05 13.89 -2.14
C LEU A 57 -1.01 13.92 -3.67
N ASP A 58 -0.16 14.77 -4.24
CA ASP A 58 0.00 14.90 -5.70
C ASP A 58 0.41 13.56 -6.31
N THR A 59 1.36 12.87 -5.68
CA THR A 59 1.79 11.54 -6.12
C THR A 59 0.67 10.52 -6.00
N ALA A 60 -0.11 10.55 -4.92
CA ALA A 60 -1.22 9.61 -4.71
C ALA A 60 -2.36 9.84 -5.71
N LEU A 61 -2.70 11.09 -6.02
CA LEU A 61 -3.72 11.45 -7.02
C LEU A 61 -3.31 11.01 -8.42
N ARG A 62 -2.07 11.29 -8.83
CA ARG A 62 -1.52 10.82 -10.12
C ARG A 62 -1.51 9.29 -10.18
N ALA A 63 -1.08 8.65 -9.10
CA ALA A 63 -1.05 7.18 -9.02
C ALA A 63 -2.46 6.58 -9.09
N ARG A 64 -3.46 7.20 -8.45
CA ARG A 64 -4.86 6.78 -8.52
C ARG A 64 -5.39 6.80 -9.96
N ALA A 65 -5.10 7.87 -10.71
CA ALA A 65 -5.48 7.97 -12.12
C ALA A 65 -4.75 6.94 -12.99
N LEU A 66 -3.49 6.63 -12.67
CA LEU A 66 -2.73 5.58 -13.35
C LEU A 66 -3.31 4.19 -13.05
N TRP A 67 -3.66 3.88 -11.79
CA TRP A 67 -4.29 2.62 -11.42
C TRP A 67 -5.61 2.37 -12.14
N GLU A 68 -6.43 3.42 -12.30
CA GLU A 68 -7.69 3.33 -13.04
C GLU A 68 -7.46 2.95 -14.51
N ARG A 69 -6.57 3.67 -15.21
CA ARG A 69 -6.20 3.38 -16.59
C ARG A 69 -5.60 1.98 -16.77
N ILE A 70 -4.78 1.53 -15.80
CA ILE A 70 -4.23 0.18 -15.81
C ILE A 70 -5.36 -0.83 -15.59
N GLY A 71 -6.30 -0.55 -14.68
CA GLY A 71 -7.44 -1.41 -14.38
C GLY A 71 -8.37 -1.62 -15.56
N GLU A 72 -8.58 -0.58 -16.39
CA GLU A 72 -9.35 -0.69 -17.63
C GLU A 72 -8.69 -1.64 -18.65
N ARG A 73 -7.36 -1.65 -18.70
CA ARG A 73 -6.58 -2.48 -19.63
C ARG A 73 -6.29 -3.89 -19.08
N VAL A 74 -6.27 -4.05 -17.79
CA VAL A 74 -5.95 -5.30 -17.07
C VAL A 74 -7.06 -5.63 -16.06
N PRO A 75 -8.26 -6.08 -16.53
CA PRO A 75 -9.39 -6.35 -15.61
C PRO A 75 -9.05 -7.34 -14.51
N GLY A 76 -8.12 -8.28 -14.76
CA GLY A 76 -7.67 -9.28 -13.80
C GLY A 76 -6.98 -8.72 -12.55
N LEU A 77 -6.56 -7.44 -12.53
CA LEU A 77 -5.98 -6.85 -11.32
C LEU A 77 -7.03 -6.49 -10.25
N GLY A 78 -8.32 -6.50 -10.60
CA GLY A 78 -9.43 -6.28 -9.68
C GLY A 78 -9.50 -4.85 -9.15
N PHE A 79 -9.21 -3.85 -10.01
CA PHE A 79 -9.36 -2.44 -9.62
C PHE A 79 -10.83 -2.09 -9.37
N ARG A 80 -11.08 -1.41 -8.25
CA ARG A 80 -12.40 -0.93 -7.86
C ARG A 80 -12.29 0.52 -7.37
N ALA A 81 -12.98 1.44 -8.03
CA ALA A 81 -13.16 2.83 -7.60
C ALA A 81 -14.31 2.89 -6.56
N ASN A 82 -14.13 2.21 -5.44
CA ASN A 82 -15.20 1.98 -4.46
C ASN A 82 -15.18 2.96 -3.29
N GLY A 83 -14.25 3.91 -3.26
CA GLY A 83 -14.12 4.88 -2.18
C GLY A 83 -13.83 4.25 -0.82
N SER A 84 -13.85 5.11 0.20
CA SER A 84 -13.72 4.67 1.59
C SER A 84 -14.63 5.45 2.53
N LEU A 85 -15.07 4.83 3.62
CA LEU A 85 -15.75 5.44 4.74
C LEU A 85 -14.89 5.30 6.00
N THR A 86 -14.48 6.43 6.60
CA THR A 86 -13.98 6.43 7.97
C THR A 86 -15.18 6.67 8.89
N VAL A 87 -15.56 5.64 9.64
CA VAL A 87 -16.77 5.65 10.49
C VAL A 87 -16.52 6.48 11.75
N LEU A 88 -17.43 7.41 12.05
CA LEU A 88 -17.35 8.34 13.17
C LEU A 88 -18.33 7.91 14.26
N ARG A 89 -17.82 7.65 15.45
CA ARG A 89 -18.61 7.11 16.56
C ARG A 89 -18.71 8.07 17.74
N THR A 90 -17.83 9.07 17.80
CA THR A 90 -17.80 10.06 18.89
C THR A 90 -17.82 11.49 18.36
N PRO A 91 -18.29 12.47 19.16
CA PRO A 91 -18.23 13.87 18.76
C PRO A 91 -16.82 14.38 18.47
N LEU A 92 -15.80 13.84 19.13
CA LEU A 92 -14.40 14.21 18.85
C LEU A 92 -13.93 13.72 17.49
N GLU A 93 -14.33 12.53 17.07
CA GLU A 93 -14.06 12.02 15.71
C GLU A 93 -14.80 12.85 14.64
N VAL A 94 -16.05 13.26 14.92
CA VAL A 94 -16.80 14.17 14.04
C VAL A 94 -16.06 15.50 13.89
N ALA A 95 -15.57 16.09 14.99
CA ALA A 95 -14.82 17.35 14.95
C ALA A 95 -13.53 17.23 14.09
N VAL A 96 -12.82 16.10 14.11
CA VAL A 96 -11.66 15.86 13.22
C VAL A 96 -12.11 15.84 11.77
N ALA A 97 -13.20 15.15 11.45
CA ALA A 97 -13.73 15.07 10.10
C ALA A 97 -14.20 16.45 9.60
N GLU A 98 -14.90 17.22 10.43
CA GLU A 98 -15.33 18.61 10.13
C GLU A 98 -14.14 19.51 9.84
N GLN A 99 -13.09 19.47 10.70
CA GLN A 99 -11.86 20.22 10.46
C GLN A 99 -11.19 19.81 9.14
N THR A 100 -11.24 18.52 8.80
CA THR A 100 -10.61 17.99 7.58
C THR A 100 -11.35 18.44 6.32
N VAL A 101 -12.68 18.36 6.30
CA VAL A 101 -13.45 18.81 5.12
C VAL A 101 -13.51 20.32 4.94
N ALA A 102 -13.17 21.09 5.98
CA ALA A 102 -13.04 22.55 5.89
C ALA A 102 -11.71 23.01 5.29
N ARG A 103 -10.78 22.12 4.99
CA ARG A 103 -9.49 22.45 4.38
C ARG A 103 -9.62 22.74 2.89
N ASP A 104 -8.73 23.57 2.36
CA ASP A 104 -8.72 23.95 0.94
C ASP A 104 -8.52 22.74 0.01
N ASP A 105 -7.79 21.70 0.46
CA ASP A 105 -7.50 20.51 -0.32
C ASP A 105 -8.58 19.40 -0.22
N ALA A 106 -9.65 19.60 0.56
CA ALA A 106 -10.68 18.61 0.79
C ALA A 106 -11.41 18.17 -0.50
N ALA A 107 -11.73 19.12 -1.38
CA ALA A 107 -12.38 18.85 -2.66
C ALA A 107 -11.48 18.04 -3.60
N GLU A 108 -10.18 18.35 -3.65
CA GLU A 108 -9.21 17.62 -4.45
C GLU A 108 -9.07 16.18 -3.99
N ARG A 109 -9.08 15.95 -2.67
CA ARG A 109 -9.10 14.61 -2.06
C ARG A 109 -10.40 13.85 -2.28
N GLY A 110 -11.47 14.54 -2.69
CA GLY A 110 -12.81 13.96 -2.78
C GLY A 110 -13.41 13.66 -1.41
N LEU A 111 -13.16 14.52 -0.41
CA LEU A 111 -13.64 14.34 0.96
C LEU A 111 -15.02 14.98 1.15
N LYS A 112 -15.89 14.25 1.82
CA LYS A 112 -17.23 14.72 2.22
C LYS A 112 -17.63 14.14 3.56
N LEU A 113 -18.18 14.96 4.46
CA LEU A 113 -18.80 14.48 5.67
C LEU A 113 -20.23 14.01 5.35
N LEU A 114 -20.55 12.80 5.78
CA LEU A 114 -21.86 12.17 5.59
C LEU A 114 -22.51 11.94 6.96
N ASP A 115 -23.84 12.08 7.02
CA ASP A 115 -24.58 11.58 8.16
C ASP A 115 -24.66 10.04 8.17
N ALA A 116 -25.20 9.48 9.27
CA ALA A 116 -25.28 8.03 9.43
C ALA A 116 -26.20 7.35 8.39
N ALA A 117 -27.24 8.05 7.91
CA ALA A 117 -28.16 7.51 6.92
C ALA A 117 -27.52 7.47 5.53
N GLU A 118 -26.85 8.55 5.13
CA GLU A 118 -26.07 8.65 3.89
C GLU A 118 -24.93 7.59 3.86
N ALA A 119 -24.21 7.44 4.98
CA ALA A 119 -23.13 6.45 5.09
C ALA A 119 -23.66 5.01 4.90
N ARG A 120 -24.82 4.69 5.51
CA ARG A 120 -25.47 3.38 5.35
C ARG A 120 -26.07 3.16 3.95
N GLN A 121 -26.48 4.22 3.25
CA GLN A 121 -26.87 4.10 1.84
C GLN A 121 -25.69 3.70 0.95
N LEU A 122 -24.50 4.26 1.20
CA LEU A 122 -23.30 3.89 0.47
C LEU A 122 -22.80 2.49 0.85
N ASN A 123 -22.89 2.12 2.13
CA ASN A 123 -22.43 0.82 2.62
C ASN A 123 -23.43 0.20 3.61
N PRO A 124 -24.43 -0.54 3.12
CA PRO A 124 -25.46 -1.15 3.96
C PRO A 124 -24.97 -2.21 4.95
N ALA A 125 -23.73 -2.70 4.79
CA ALA A 125 -23.11 -3.65 5.72
C ALA A 125 -22.70 -2.99 7.04
N LEU A 126 -22.60 -1.65 7.10
CA LEU A 126 -22.28 -0.89 8.32
C LEU A 126 -23.55 -0.67 9.17
N ARG A 127 -23.84 -1.64 10.03
CA ARG A 127 -25.05 -1.63 10.87
C ARG A 127 -24.80 -1.19 12.31
N GLY A 128 -23.51 -1.07 12.71
CA GLY A 128 -23.14 -0.59 14.04
C GLY A 128 -23.54 0.87 14.27
N ASP A 129 -23.49 1.29 15.53
CA ASP A 129 -23.78 2.67 15.89
C ASP A 129 -22.71 3.62 15.35
N MET A 130 -23.15 4.68 14.69
CA MET A 130 -22.31 5.74 14.15
C MET A 130 -23.04 7.08 14.19
N LEU A 131 -22.29 8.16 14.33
CA LEU A 131 -22.74 9.54 14.19
C LEU A 131 -22.72 10.01 12.73
N GLY A 132 -21.82 9.44 11.92
CA GLY A 132 -21.60 9.74 10.52
C GLY A 132 -20.38 9.04 9.97
N ALA A 133 -19.90 9.48 8.83
CA ALA A 133 -18.66 9.00 8.25
C ALA A 133 -17.98 10.09 7.42
N LEU A 134 -16.64 10.08 7.40
CA LEU A 134 -15.86 10.81 6.40
C LEU A 134 -15.76 9.93 5.15
N TRP A 135 -16.36 10.37 4.07
CA TRP A 135 -16.30 9.75 2.75
C TRP A 135 -15.14 10.28 1.94
N CYS A 136 -14.40 9.39 1.27
CA CYS A 136 -13.41 9.74 0.26
C CYS A 136 -13.72 9.01 -1.05
N ASP A 137 -14.12 9.74 -2.09
CA ASP A 137 -14.45 9.17 -3.40
C ASP A 137 -13.21 8.83 -4.24
N ARG A 138 -12.05 9.40 -3.92
CA ARG A 138 -10.78 9.14 -4.61
C ARG A 138 -10.12 7.82 -4.20
N ASP A 139 -10.48 7.30 -3.04
CA ASP A 139 -9.94 6.01 -2.60
C ASP A 139 -10.46 4.87 -3.48
N ALA A 140 -9.62 3.86 -3.64
CA ALA A 140 -9.91 2.69 -4.46
C ALA A 140 -9.25 1.45 -3.88
N ALA A 141 -9.49 0.30 -4.48
CA ALA A 141 -8.85 -0.95 -4.10
C ALA A 141 -8.44 -1.77 -5.34
N VAL A 142 -7.42 -2.61 -5.17
CA VAL A 142 -7.00 -3.67 -6.09
C VAL A 142 -6.95 -5.00 -5.35
N GLU A 143 -6.84 -6.11 -6.08
CA GLU A 143 -6.64 -7.43 -5.47
C GLU A 143 -5.14 -7.73 -5.35
N PRO A 144 -4.48 -7.51 -4.19
CA PRO A 144 -3.01 -7.49 -4.11
C PRO A 144 -2.35 -8.81 -4.52
N ARG A 145 -3.03 -9.95 -4.28
CA ARG A 145 -2.48 -11.28 -4.59
C ARG A 145 -2.65 -11.71 -6.04
N VAL A 146 -3.60 -11.14 -6.76
CA VAL A 146 -3.83 -11.44 -8.18
C VAL A 146 -3.37 -10.32 -9.10
N ALA A 147 -3.22 -9.10 -8.60
CA ALA A 147 -2.77 -7.95 -9.38
C ALA A 147 -1.38 -8.17 -9.98
N GLN A 148 -0.43 -8.71 -9.21
CA GLN A 148 0.93 -8.92 -9.70
C GLN A 148 0.99 -9.92 -10.88
N PRO A 149 0.41 -11.14 -10.79
CA PRO A 149 0.33 -12.05 -11.94
C PRO A 149 -0.40 -11.43 -13.13
N ALA A 150 -1.52 -10.72 -12.90
CA ALA A 150 -2.30 -10.10 -13.98
C ALA A 150 -1.52 -9.03 -14.73
N LEU A 151 -0.79 -8.17 -14.00
CA LEU A 151 0.08 -7.16 -14.59
C LEU A 151 1.21 -7.79 -15.41
N ARG A 152 1.87 -8.83 -14.88
CA ARG A 152 2.91 -9.55 -15.62
C ARG A 152 2.38 -10.19 -16.90
N ALA A 153 1.23 -10.85 -16.85
CA ALA A 153 0.61 -11.42 -18.05
C ALA A 153 0.34 -10.37 -19.13
N ALA A 154 -0.12 -9.18 -18.73
CA ALA A 154 -0.31 -8.07 -19.67
C ALA A 154 1.02 -7.55 -20.23
N LEU A 155 2.07 -7.48 -19.40
CA LEU A 155 3.41 -7.11 -19.85
C LEU A 155 4.00 -8.13 -20.82
N GLU A 156 3.87 -9.42 -20.54
CA GLU A 156 4.31 -10.52 -21.42
C GLU A 156 3.61 -10.45 -22.79
N ALA A 157 2.32 -10.16 -22.79
CA ALA A 157 1.53 -10.00 -24.01
C ALA A 157 2.03 -8.84 -24.93
N SER A 158 2.79 -7.88 -24.37
CA SER A 158 3.41 -6.81 -25.16
C SER A 158 4.55 -7.27 -26.06
N GLY A 159 5.12 -8.46 -25.82
CA GLY A 159 6.31 -8.99 -26.48
C GLY A 159 7.62 -8.26 -26.14
N ARG A 160 7.60 -7.31 -25.20
CA ARG A 160 8.76 -6.51 -24.77
C ARG A 160 9.22 -6.81 -23.35
N TYR A 161 8.60 -7.75 -22.69
CA TYR A 161 8.87 -8.07 -21.28
C TYR A 161 9.22 -9.55 -21.11
N THR A 162 10.26 -9.79 -20.31
CA THR A 162 10.70 -11.13 -19.92
C THR A 162 10.65 -11.25 -18.40
N TRP A 163 9.90 -12.20 -17.89
CA TRP A 163 9.85 -12.56 -16.48
C TRP A 163 10.79 -13.70 -16.14
N LEU A 164 11.66 -13.51 -15.15
CA LEU A 164 12.63 -14.51 -14.68
C LEU A 164 12.42 -14.79 -13.18
N PRO A 165 11.48 -15.66 -12.82
CA PRO A 165 11.27 -16.08 -11.44
C PRO A 165 12.34 -17.08 -10.96
N GLY A 166 12.57 -17.15 -9.65
CA GLY A 166 13.55 -18.04 -9.03
C GLY A 166 14.98 -17.68 -9.46
N ARG A 167 15.25 -16.38 -9.61
CA ARG A 167 16.56 -15.83 -9.99
C ARG A 167 16.96 -14.73 -9.01
N GLU A 168 17.80 -15.07 -8.05
CA GLU A 168 18.34 -14.08 -7.12
C GLU A 168 19.55 -13.36 -7.75
N VAL A 169 19.48 -12.04 -7.88
CA VAL A 169 20.62 -11.25 -8.38
C VAL A 169 21.70 -11.20 -7.32
N ARG A 170 22.92 -11.58 -7.69
CA ARG A 170 24.09 -11.67 -6.83
C ARG A 170 25.06 -10.53 -7.02
N SER A 171 25.17 -9.99 -8.22
CA SER A 171 25.99 -8.83 -8.49
C SER A 171 25.35 -7.92 -9.54
N VAL A 172 25.63 -6.64 -9.40
CA VAL A 172 25.19 -5.60 -10.31
C VAL A 172 26.38 -4.72 -10.63
N ALA A 173 26.49 -4.35 -11.88
CA ALA A 173 27.43 -3.34 -12.36
C ALA A 173 26.76 -2.57 -13.49
N GLN A 174 27.38 -1.48 -13.94
CA GLN A 174 26.86 -0.72 -15.07
C GLN A 174 26.54 -1.64 -16.26
N GLY A 175 25.28 -1.62 -16.68
CA GLY A 175 24.82 -2.39 -17.85
C GLY A 175 24.75 -3.91 -17.67
N LYS A 176 24.91 -4.44 -16.44
CA LYS A 176 24.93 -5.89 -16.22
C LYS A 176 24.41 -6.30 -14.84
N VAL A 177 23.66 -7.39 -14.78
CA VAL A 177 23.40 -8.14 -13.55
C VAL A 177 23.77 -9.61 -13.73
N VAL A 178 24.21 -10.26 -12.65
CA VAL A 178 24.50 -11.71 -12.62
C VAL A 178 23.59 -12.34 -11.56
N ASP A 179 22.88 -13.39 -11.94
CA ASP A 179 22.00 -14.11 -11.03
C ASP A 179 22.71 -15.26 -10.28
N ASP A 180 22.01 -15.95 -9.41
CA ASP A 180 22.51 -17.06 -8.58
C ASP A 180 22.81 -18.35 -9.36
N ARG A 181 22.45 -18.41 -10.65
CA ARG A 181 22.82 -19.50 -11.57
C ARG A 181 24.06 -19.17 -12.39
N GLY A 182 24.59 -17.95 -12.24
CA GLY A 182 25.73 -17.47 -13.00
C GLY A 182 25.37 -16.92 -14.38
N ASP A 183 24.08 -16.78 -14.69
CA ASP A 183 23.63 -16.20 -15.96
C ASP A 183 23.82 -14.67 -15.93
N GLU A 184 24.42 -14.13 -17.00
CA GLU A 184 24.59 -12.69 -17.19
C GLU A 184 23.42 -12.10 -18.00
N HIS A 185 22.83 -11.04 -17.46
CA HIS A 185 21.80 -10.24 -18.14
C HIS A 185 22.35 -8.86 -18.41
N ARG A 186 22.27 -8.39 -19.66
CA ARG A 186 22.77 -7.08 -20.08
C ARG A 186 21.64 -6.13 -20.39
N GLY A 187 21.77 -4.85 -20.03
CA GLY A 187 20.82 -3.79 -20.27
C GLY A 187 21.45 -2.41 -20.15
N ASP A 188 20.72 -1.39 -20.53
CA ASP A 188 21.20 0.00 -20.51
C ASP A 188 21.03 0.63 -19.13
N VAL A 189 19.96 0.24 -18.40
CA VAL A 189 19.59 0.73 -17.07
C VAL A 189 19.25 -0.45 -16.17
N VAL A 190 19.64 -0.37 -14.90
CA VAL A 190 19.27 -1.33 -13.84
C VAL A 190 18.48 -0.60 -12.77
N VAL A 191 17.30 -1.14 -12.40
CA VAL A 191 16.47 -0.62 -11.30
C VAL A 191 16.31 -1.68 -10.22
N LEU A 192 16.83 -1.40 -9.03
CA LEU A 192 16.77 -2.27 -7.87
C LEU A 192 15.52 -1.93 -7.04
N CYS A 193 14.53 -2.83 -7.04
CA CYS A 193 13.27 -2.73 -6.29
C CYS A 193 13.16 -3.86 -5.26
N THR A 194 14.12 -3.96 -4.35
CA THR A 194 14.29 -5.09 -3.42
C THR A 194 13.34 -5.07 -2.22
N GLY A 195 12.43 -4.08 -2.16
CA GLY A 195 11.45 -3.93 -1.08
C GLY A 195 12.13 -3.72 0.28
N ALA A 196 11.76 -4.55 1.28
CA ALA A 196 12.33 -4.48 2.62
C ALA A 196 13.67 -5.23 2.79
N TRP A 197 14.24 -5.75 1.71
CA TRP A 197 15.54 -6.42 1.73
C TRP A 197 16.65 -5.41 1.53
N LEU A 198 17.22 -4.93 2.65
CA LEU A 198 18.21 -3.85 2.69
C LEU A 198 19.65 -4.34 2.96
N GLY A 199 19.83 -5.65 3.14
CA GLY A 199 21.13 -6.30 3.31
C GLY A 199 21.71 -6.81 1.99
N GLY A 200 22.86 -7.50 2.06
CA GLY A 200 23.52 -8.10 0.90
C GLY A 200 23.78 -7.07 -0.19
N LEU A 201 23.35 -7.36 -1.40
CA LEU A 201 23.56 -6.55 -2.60
C LEU A 201 23.23 -5.05 -2.40
N VAL A 202 22.13 -4.72 -1.71
CA VAL A 202 21.77 -3.31 -1.46
C VAL A 202 22.81 -2.63 -0.58
N ARG A 203 23.27 -3.30 0.48
CA ARG A 203 24.28 -2.75 1.38
C ARG A 203 25.64 -2.63 0.71
N GLU A 204 26.00 -3.58 -0.15
CA GLU A 204 27.26 -3.55 -0.91
C GLU A 204 27.30 -2.37 -1.89
N LEU A 205 26.18 -2.09 -2.58
CA LEU A 205 26.12 -1.02 -3.58
C LEU A 205 25.83 0.37 -2.98
N ALA A 206 24.97 0.42 -1.97
CA ALA A 206 24.41 1.68 -1.47
C ALA A 206 24.89 2.05 -0.06
N GLY A 207 25.56 1.14 0.66
CA GLY A 207 25.86 1.30 2.07
C GLY A 207 24.58 1.30 2.92
N ASP A 208 24.58 2.06 4.01
CA ASP A 208 23.37 2.26 4.81
C ASP A 208 22.46 3.30 4.14
N VAL A 209 21.25 2.89 3.85
CA VAL A 209 20.22 3.76 3.27
C VAL A 209 19.32 4.36 4.37
N PRO A 210 18.76 5.59 4.20
CA PRO A 210 17.92 6.24 5.21
C PRO A 210 16.50 5.64 5.23
N VAL A 211 16.42 4.31 5.32
CA VAL A 211 15.20 3.51 5.27
C VAL A 211 15.16 2.59 6.48
N ARG A 212 13.98 2.43 7.07
CA ARG A 212 13.72 1.44 8.12
C ARG A 212 12.76 0.37 7.60
N ARG A 213 12.75 -0.78 8.27
CA ARG A 213 11.71 -1.78 8.08
C ARG A 213 10.57 -1.54 9.06
N VAL A 214 9.34 -1.85 8.64
CA VAL A 214 8.15 -1.80 9.50
C VAL A 214 7.42 -3.13 9.34
N ARG A 215 7.11 -3.79 10.46
CA ARG A 215 6.33 -5.04 10.49
C ARG A 215 4.91 -4.74 10.90
N LEU A 216 3.96 -5.38 10.22
CA LEU A 216 2.54 -5.28 10.53
C LEU A 216 1.91 -6.68 10.61
N GLN A 217 0.81 -6.79 11.36
CA GLN A 217 -0.02 -7.97 11.47
C GLN A 217 -1.37 -7.70 10.81
N MET A 218 -1.86 -8.68 10.06
CA MET A 218 -3.12 -8.60 9.33
C MET A 218 -3.83 -9.95 9.38
N MET A 219 -5.14 -9.94 9.14
CA MET A 219 -5.95 -11.15 9.04
C MET A 219 -6.95 -11.08 7.88
N GLN A 220 -7.49 -12.21 7.50
CA GLN A 220 -8.58 -12.32 6.53
C GLN A 220 -9.63 -13.31 7.04
N THR A 221 -10.89 -12.94 6.89
CA THR A 221 -12.04 -13.79 7.24
C THR A 221 -12.41 -14.72 6.07
N GLU A 222 -13.27 -15.69 6.35
CA GLU A 222 -14.13 -16.30 5.34
C GLU A 222 -15.10 -15.25 4.76
N PRO A 223 -15.81 -15.57 3.64
CA PRO A 223 -16.72 -14.61 3.02
C PRO A 223 -17.75 -14.02 4.00
N LEU A 224 -17.97 -12.70 3.92
CA LEU A 224 -18.95 -11.99 4.76
C LEU A 224 -20.39 -12.43 4.49
N GLY A 225 -20.68 -12.93 3.30
CA GLY A 225 -22.01 -13.30 2.85
C GLY A 225 -22.86 -12.13 2.31
N GLU A 226 -22.30 -10.94 2.29
CA GLU A 226 -22.89 -9.72 1.70
C GLU A 226 -21.77 -8.79 1.17
N ALA A 227 -22.14 -7.79 0.39
CA ALA A 227 -21.18 -6.83 -0.14
C ALA A 227 -20.82 -5.77 0.92
N LEU A 228 -19.50 -5.58 1.13
CA LEU A 228 -18.94 -4.38 1.73
C LEU A 228 -18.58 -3.44 0.58
N THR A 229 -19.48 -2.54 0.25
CA THR A 229 -19.44 -1.74 -0.99
C THR A 229 -18.31 -0.73 -1.05
N THR A 230 -17.79 -0.29 0.10
CA THR A 230 -16.67 0.64 0.24
C THR A 230 -15.53 -0.01 1.04
N SER A 231 -14.32 0.53 0.95
CA SER A 231 -13.33 0.30 1.99
C SER A 231 -13.77 1.00 3.28
N VAL A 232 -13.40 0.46 4.45
CA VAL A 232 -13.83 0.99 5.75
C VAL A 232 -12.64 1.23 6.64
N ALA A 233 -12.65 2.35 7.35
CA ALA A 233 -11.72 2.69 8.41
C ALA A 233 -12.47 3.09 9.68
N ASP A 234 -11.83 3.04 10.84
CA ASP A 234 -12.33 3.59 12.09
C ASP A 234 -11.71 4.97 12.40
N GLY A 235 -12.16 5.59 13.49
CA GLY A 235 -11.64 6.89 13.95
C GLY A 235 -10.17 6.88 14.35
N ASP A 236 -9.59 5.72 14.69
CA ASP A 236 -8.16 5.61 15.00
C ASP A 236 -7.28 5.84 13.77
N SER A 237 -7.81 5.69 12.57
CA SER A 237 -7.15 6.05 11.31
C SER A 237 -6.76 7.53 11.25
N PHE A 238 -7.49 8.43 11.93
CA PHE A 238 -7.14 9.85 12.02
C PHE A 238 -5.79 10.07 12.71
N ARG A 239 -5.41 9.21 13.66
CA ARG A 239 -4.15 9.32 14.41
C ARG A 239 -2.95 8.86 13.58
N TYR A 240 -3.19 7.97 12.63
CA TYR A 240 -2.14 7.38 11.81
C TYR A 240 -1.80 8.22 10.57
N TYR A 241 -2.82 8.77 9.89
CA TYR A 241 -2.62 9.45 8.62
C TYR A 241 -2.36 10.94 8.78
N PRO A 242 -1.33 11.48 8.07
CA PRO A 242 -0.90 12.87 8.25
C PRO A 242 -1.91 13.91 7.73
N ALA A 243 -2.88 13.52 6.90
CA ALA A 243 -3.92 14.43 6.42
C ALA A 243 -4.77 15.05 7.52
N TYR A 244 -4.90 14.36 8.65
CA TYR A 244 -5.86 14.72 9.71
C TYR A 244 -5.26 15.56 10.83
N GLN A 245 -3.99 15.94 10.70
CA GLN A 245 -3.31 16.78 11.70
C GLN A 245 -4.03 18.11 11.91
N GLY A 246 -4.14 18.53 13.17
CA GLY A 246 -4.76 19.79 13.57
C GLY A 246 -5.32 19.76 14.98
N THR A 247 -5.89 20.87 15.42
CA THR A 247 -6.36 21.07 16.80
C THR A 247 -7.45 20.09 17.22
N ALA A 248 -8.31 19.66 16.28
CA ALA A 248 -9.34 18.66 16.57
C ALA A 248 -8.72 17.27 16.83
N LEU A 249 -7.70 16.87 16.08
CA LEU A 249 -6.97 15.63 16.35
C LEU A 249 -6.20 15.70 17.69
N ASP A 250 -5.64 16.86 18.02
CA ASP A 250 -4.97 17.05 19.32
C ASP A 250 -5.97 16.88 20.47
N ALA A 251 -7.18 17.39 20.34
CA ALA A 251 -8.27 17.20 21.29
C ALA A 251 -8.68 15.73 21.38
N LEU A 252 -8.88 15.04 20.25
CA LEU A 252 -9.17 13.62 20.21
C LEU A 252 -8.08 12.78 20.93
N ASN A 253 -6.81 13.08 20.69
CA ASN A 253 -5.70 12.37 21.32
C ASN A 253 -5.67 12.56 22.84
N ARG A 254 -6.00 13.76 23.32
CA ARG A 254 -5.98 14.11 24.74
C ARG A 254 -7.19 13.57 25.50
N GLU A 255 -8.38 13.69 24.92
CA GLU A 255 -9.65 13.48 25.62
C GLU A 255 -10.24 12.07 25.40
N GLN A 256 -9.82 11.41 24.30
CA GLN A 256 -10.20 10.04 23.98
C GLN A 256 -8.94 9.26 23.56
N PRO A 257 -8.02 8.95 24.52
CA PRO A 257 -6.84 8.19 24.19
C PRO A 257 -7.20 6.79 23.65
N GLN A 258 -6.34 6.25 22.79
CA GLN A 258 -6.50 4.88 22.32
C GLN A 258 -6.44 3.86 23.48
N PRO A 259 -7.15 2.72 23.36
CA PRO A 259 -6.93 1.58 24.23
C PRO A 259 -5.44 1.19 24.23
N GLU A 260 -4.96 0.62 25.34
CA GLU A 260 -3.55 0.29 25.53
C GLU A 260 -3.01 -0.58 24.40
N VAL A 261 -3.71 -1.64 24.04
CA VAL A 261 -3.34 -2.51 22.91
C VAL A 261 -3.20 -1.77 21.60
N ALA A 262 -4.12 -0.85 21.27
CA ALA A 262 -4.07 -0.09 20.05
C ALA A 262 -2.89 0.90 20.03
N ARG A 263 -2.63 1.55 21.16
CA ARG A 263 -1.49 2.46 21.33
C ARG A 263 -0.16 1.73 21.24
N ASP A 264 -0.01 0.62 21.96
CA ASP A 264 1.26 -0.10 22.10
C ASP A 264 1.67 -0.81 20.80
N HIS A 265 0.68 -1.19 19.98
CA HIS A 265 0.90 -1.78 18.66
C HIS A 265 0.73 -0.79 17.49
N ALA A 266 0.57 0.51 17.80
CA ALA A 266 0.31 1.58 16.80
C ALA A 266 -0.75 1.16 15.77
N MET A 267 -1.93 0.78 16.27
CA MET A 267 -3.00 0.18 15.47
C MET A 267 -3.95 1.22 14.88
N GLN A 268 -4.53 0.85 13.77
CA GLN A 268 -5.74 1.40 13.18
C GLN A 268 -6.58 0.27 12.59
N LEU A 269 -7.87 0.47 12.40
CA LEU A 269 -8.67 -0.48 11.67
C LEU A 269 -8.84 -0.04 10.22
N LEU A 270 -8.47 -0.92 9.30
CA LEU A 270 -8.87 -0.87 7.91
C LEU A 270 -9.51 -2.20 7.52
N VAL A 271 -10.62 -2.14 6.79
CA VAL A 271 -11.33 -3.32 6.29
C VAL A 271 -11.56 -3.19 4.79
N VAL A 272 -11.13 -4.19 4.03
CA VAL A 272 -11.32 -4.23 2.57
C VAL A 272 -11.84 -5.61 2.17
N GLN A 273 -12.98 -5.65 1.49
CA GLN A 273 -13.49 -6.91 0.98
C GLN A 273 -12.73 -7.36 -0.25
N ARG A 274 -12.40 -8.65 -0.28
CA ARG A 274 -11.75 -9.32 -1.41
C ARG A 274 -12.79 -9.82 -2.42
N ALA A 275 -12.33 -10.17 -3.62
CA ALA A 275 -13.18 -10.74 -4.67
C ALA A 275 -13.87 -12.05 -4.24
N ASP A 276 -13.26 -12.82 -3.33
CA ASP A 276 -13.84 -14.02 -2.74
C ASP A 276 -14.88 -13.74 -1.63
N GLY A 277 -15.14 -12.47 -1.33
CA GLY A 277 -16.08 -12.03 -0.29
C GLY A 277 -15.48 -11.96 1.12
N GLY A 278 -14.27 -12.46 1.34
CA GLY A 278 -13.56 -12.39 2.61
C GLY A 278 -13.11 -10.96 2.93
N LEU A 279 -13.00 -10.62 4.20
CA LEU A 279 -12.54 -9.31 4.66
C LEU A 279 -11.06 -9.37 5.02
N THR A 280 -10.22 -8.55 4.38
CA THR A 280 -8.88 -8.26 4.87
C THR A 280 -8.97 -7.15 5.90
N ILE A 281 -8.46 -7.43 7.11
CA ILE A 281 -8.55 -6.57 8.28
C ILE A 281 -7.16 -6.38 8.87
N GLY A 282 -6.81 -5.19 9.29
CA GLY A 282 -5.55 -4.82 9.95
C GLY A 282 -5.57 -3.36 10.34
N ASP A 283 -4.48 -2.83 10.81
CA ASP A 283 -3.18 -3.46 11.02
C ASP A 283 -2.48 -2.94 12.28
N THR A 284 -1.33 -3.52 12.58
CA THR A 284 -0.37 -3.05 13.59
C THR A 284 0.87 -2.45 12.93
N HIS A 285 1.68 -1.69 13.68
CA HIS A 285 2.97 -1.18 13.18
C HIS A 285 4.07 -1.34 14.22
N ALA A 286 5.01 -2.25 13.97
CA ALA A 286 6.21 -2.40 14.78
C ALA A 286 7.41 -1.79 14.05
N TYR A 287 8.10 -0.87 14.72
CA TYR A 287 9.23 -0.10 14.17
C TYR A 287 10.57 -0.54 14.72
N ALA A 288 10.59 -1.20 15.87
CA ALA A 288 11.82 -1.64 16.53
C ALA A 288 12.22 -3.05 16.06
N GLU A 289 13.49 -3.22 15.69
CA GLU A 289 14.08 -4.51 15.37
C GLU A 289 14.98 -5.01 16.52
N PRO A 290 15.13 -6.32 16.73
CA PRO A 290 14.57 -7.39 15.89
C PRO A 290 13.05 -7.53 16.08
N PHE A 291 12.34 -7.79 14.99
CA PHE A 291 10.91 -8.05 15.08
C PHE A 291 10.63 -9.35 15.83
N PRO A 292 9.50 -9.44 16.56
CA PRO A 292 9.06 -10.69 17.15
C PRO A 292 8.96 -11.82 16.12
N PHE A 293 9.33 -13.01 16.52
CA PHE A 293 9.23 -14.20 15.64
C PHE A 293 7.76 -14.54 15.37
N ASP A 294 6.96 -14.56 16.46
CA ASP A 294 5.54 -14.90 16.40
C ASP A 294 4.65 -13.69 16.08
N THR A 295 3.41 -13.97 15.71
CA THR A 295 2.32 -12.99 15.69
C THR A 295 1.59 -13.03 17.04
N GLU A 296 1.29 -11.87 17.59
CA GLU A 296 0.59 -11.73 18.85
C GLU A 296 -0.93 -11.82 18.63
N ASP A 297 -1.66 -12.48 19.54
CA ASP A 297 -3.10 -12.70 19.40
C ASP A 297 -3.94 -11.49 19.85
N GLU A 298 -3.43 -10.71 20.79
CA GLU A 298 -4.14 -9.57 21.38
C GLU A 298 -4.55 -8.51 20.33
N PRO A 299 -3.65 -8.07 19.41
CA PRO A 299 -4.05 -7.18 18.32
C PRO A 299 -5.17 -7.74 17.45
N TYR A 300 -5.17 -9.05 17.16
CA TYR A 300 -6.24 -9.64 16.36
C TYR A 300 -7.59 -9.65 17.08
N ARG A 301 -7.61 -9.86 18.39
CA ARG A 301 -8.85 -9.74 19.18
C ARG A 301 -9.38 -8.32 19.13
N HIS A 302 -8.53 -7.34 19.36
CA HIS A 302 -8.93 -5.94 19.29
C HIS A 302 -9.48 -5.56 17.91
N LEU A 303 -8.79 -5.91 16.82
CA LEU A 303 -9.26 -5.66 15.46
C LEU A 303 -10.62 -6.34 15.17
N THR A 304 -10.82 -7.55 15.71
CA THR A 304 -12.08 -8.27 15.59
C THR A 304 -13.21 -7.51 16.29
N GLU A 305 -13.01 -7.10 17.54
CA GLU A 305 -13.99 -6.38 18.34
C GLU A 305 -14.40 -5.04 17.70
N VAL A 306 -13.41 -4.29 17.19
CA VAL A 306 -13.67 -3.01 16.50
C VAL A 306 -14.43 -3.26 15.19
N ALA A 307 -14.02 -4.23 14.37
CA ALA A 307 -14.69 -4.54 13.12
C ALA A 307 -16.14 -5.03 13.35
N GLU A 308 -16.37 -5.90 14.34
CA GLU A 308 -17.71 -6.36 14.73
C GLU A 308 -18.60 -5.20 15.19
N THR A 309 -18.02 -4.24 15.91
CA THR A 309 -18.71 -3.04 16.35
C THR A 309 -19.17 -2.18 15.16
N LEU A 310 -18.30 -1.97 14.16
CA LEU A 310 -18.67 -1.20 12.96
C LEU A 310 -19.71 -1.92 12.09
N LEU A 311 -19.57 -3.23 11.94
CA LEU A 311 -20.51 -4.04 11.17
C LEU A 311 -21.83 -4.30 11.91
N GLY A 312 -21.90 -4.11 13.24
CA GLY A 312 -23.05 -4.43 14.07
C GLY A 312 -23.41 -5.92 14.07
N ARG A 313 -22.40 -6.80 13.85
CA ARG A 313 -22.55 -8.26 13.80
C ARG A 313 -21.21 -8.96 14.00
N PRO A 314 -21.21 -10.23 14.44
CA PRO A 314 -20.00 -11.03 14.50
C PRO A 314 -19.32 -11.18 13.15
N LEU A 315 -17.98 -11.20 13.14
CA LEU A 315 -17.20 -11.53 11.96
C LEU A 315 -17.35 -13.01 11.57
N PRO A 316 -17.29 -13.33 10.28
CA PRO A 316 -17.03 -14.71 9.86
C PRO A 316 -15.73 -15.24 10.46
N ARG A 317 -15.57 -16.57 10.48
CA ARG A 317 -14.35 -17.23 10.98
C ARG A 317 -13.10 -16.62 10.32
N ILE A 318 -12.07 -16.38 11.11
CA ILE A 318 -10.76 -15.97 10.59
C ILE A 318 -10.14 -17.11 9.81
N ALA A 319 -9.99 -16.94 8.50
CA ALA A 319 -9.45 -17.97 7.61
C ALA A 319 -7.91 -17.98 7.63
N ARG A 320 -7.28 -16.82 7.83
CA ARG A 320 -5.80 -16.71 7.85
C ARG A 320 -5.33 -15.46 8.59
N ARG A 321 -4.12 -15.57 9.16
CA ARG A 321 -3.37 -14.50 9.80
C ARG A 321 -1.97 -14.47 9.21
N TRP A 322 -1.34 -13.29 9.11
CA TRP A 322 0.04 -13.16 8.62
C TRP A 322 0.68 -11.90 9.14
N ALA A 323 2.01 -11.87 9.07
CA ALA A 323 2.79 -10.65 9.20
C ALA A 323 3.34 -10.23 7.83
N GLY A 324 3.41 -8.94 7.60
CA GLY A 324 4.07 -8.30 6.46
C GLY A 324 5.22 -7.41 6.94
N VAL A 325 6.23 -7.22 6.08
CA VAL A 325 7.30 -6.25 6.34
C VAL A 325 7.49 -5.40 5.10
N TYR A 326 7.46 -4.09 5.27
CA TYR A 326 7.77 -3.14 4.21
C TYR A 326 8.93 -2.22 4.60
N ALA A 327 9.54 -1.59 3.59
CA ALA A 327 10.54 -0.55 3.75
C ALA A 327 9.88 0.83 3.78
N GLN A 328 10.30 1.70 4.69
CA GLN A 328 9.82 3.07 4.85
C GLN A 328 11.00 4.03 4.98
N CYS A 329 10.97 5.14 4.23
CA CYS A 329 11.92 6.23 4.46
C CYS A 329 11.88 6.67 5.93
N ARG A 330 13.04 6.91 6.54
CA ARG A 330 13.11 7.42 7.93
C ARG A 330 12.51 8.82 8.01
N ASP A 331 12.80 9.65 7.02
CA ASP A 331 12.06 10.89 6.78
C ASP A 331 10.74 10.54 6.09
N THR A 332 9.66 10.59 6.84
CA THR A 332 8.32 10.20 6.37
C THR A 332 7.71 11.20 5.39
N THR A 333 8.30 12.38 5.21
CA THR A 333 7.89 13.33 4.16
C THR A 333 8.30 12.87 2.77
N GLN A 334 9.38 12.08 2.66
CA GLN A 334 9.80 11.48 1.41
C GLN A 334 8.90 10.31 1.01
N VAL A 335 8.30 10.38 -0.18
CA VAL A 335 7.41 9.34 -0.70
C VAL A 335 8.18 8.04 -0.98
N VAL A 336 9.42 8.15 -1.46
CA VAL A 336 10.27 7.02 -1.83
C VAL A 336 11.74 7.43 -1.75
N HIS A 337 12.61 6.50 -1.38
CA HIS A 337 14.06 6.64 -1.56
C HIS A 337 14.45 6.21 -2.96
N ARG A 338 14.89 7.16 -3.79
CA ARG A 338 15.38 6.93 -5.15
C ARG A 338 16.79 7.52 -5.27
N ARG A 339 17.77 6.70 -5.62
CA ARG A 339 19.16 7.12 -5.76
C ARG A 339 19.87 6.32 -6.85
N GLU A 340 20.63 6.99 -7.68
CA GLU A 340 21.64 6.35 -8.51
C GLU A 340 22.81 5.91 -7.61
N VAL A 341 23.08 4.61 -7.56
CA VAL A 341 24.12 4.02 -6.69
C VAL A 341 25.41 3.76 -7.44
N GLU A 342 25.31 3.50 -8.73
CA GLU A 342 26.39 3.46 -9.72
C GLU A 342 25.84 4.03 -11.04
N PRO A 343 26.68 4.45 -12.00
CA PRO A 343 26.22 4.94 -13.29
C PRO A 343 25.22 3.99 -13.96
N GLY A 344 23.99 4.44 -14.17
CA GLY A 344 22.89 3.65 -14.75
C GLY A 344 22.28 2.58 -13.83
N VAL A 345 22.65 2.54 -12.55
CA VAL A 345 22.12 1.61 -11.54
C VAL A 345 21.38 2.39 -10.47
N TRP A 346 20.09 2.18 -10.37
CA TRP A 346 19.17 2.92 -9.48
C TRP A 346 18.60 2.03 -8.38
N LEU A 347 18.62 2.50 -7.16
CA LEU A 347 17.90 1.90 -6.03
C LEU A 347 16.61 2.66 -5.79
N VAL A 348 15.48 1.94 -5.79
CA VAL A 348 14.15 2.49 -5.48
C VAL A 348 13.49 1.64 -4.39
N THR A 349 13.36 2.21 -3.19
CA THR A 349 12.84 1.52 -2.01
C THR A 349 12.20 2.51 -1.03
N GLY A 350 11.62 2.03 0.06
CA GLY A 350 11.18 2.88 1.17
C GLY A 350 9.85 3.61 0.99
N PRO A 351 8.89 3.19 0.15
CA PRO A 351 7.62 3.91 0.03
C PRO A 351 6.71 3.79 1.26
N GLY A 352 7.06 2.94 2.22
CA GLY A 352 6.25 2.70 3.41
C GLY A 352 4.89 2.08 3.10
N GLY A 353 3.89 2.36 3.90
CA GLY A 353 2.50 1.95 3.68
C GLY A 353 1.85 2.56 2.42
N ARG A 354 2.56 3.43 1.71
CA ARG A 354 2.11 4.07 0.44
C ARG A 354 2.44 3.24 -0.81
N GLY A 355 3.20 2.15 -0.65
CA GLY A 355 3.76 1.40 -1.77
C GLY A 355 2.72 0.93 -2.80
N MET A 356 1.60 0.37 -2.35
CA MET A 356 0.53 -0.04 -3.28
C MET A 356 -0.11 1.19 -3.95
N THR A 357 -0.48 2.21 -3.18
CA THR A 357 -1.07 3.44 -3.72
C THR A 357 -0.17 4.10 -4.75
N CYS A 358 1.08 4.43 -4.35
CA CYS A 358 1.93 5.35 -5.12
C CYS A 358 2.81 4.66 -6.18
N SER A 359 2.88 3.32 -6.23
CA SER A 359 3.82 2.62 -7.12
C SER A 359 3.72 2.98 -8.60
N PRO A 360 2.53 3.23 -9.22
CA PRO A 360 2.48 3.64 -10.63
C PRO A 360 3.12 5.00 -10.89
N ALA A 361 2.91 5.97 -9.99
CA ALA A 361 3.51 7.30 -10.12
C ALA A 361 5.01 7.26 -9.80
N ILE A 362 5.44 6.48 -8.78
CA ILE A 362 6.86 6.27 -8.49
C ILE A 362 7.58 5.67 -9.70
N GLY A 363 6.98 4.67 -10.35
CA GLY A 363 7.53 4.07 -11.58
C GLY A 363 7.61 5.09 -12.72
N PHE A 364 6.58 5.91 -12.89
CA PHE A 364 6.56 6.99 -13.88
C PHE A 364 7.70 8.00 -13.63
N ASP A 365 7.78 8.54 -12.41
CA ASP A 365 8.79 9.54 -12.04
C ASP A 365 10.22 8.98 -12.10
N THR A 366 10.39 7.68 -11.85
CA THR A 366 11.70 7.03 -12.02
C THR A 366 12.04 6.91 -13.49
N ALA A 367 11.09 6.51 -14.35
CA ALA A 367 11.33 6.42 -15.78
C ALA A 367 11.81 7.77 -16.36
N GLU A 368 11.17 8.88 -15.96
CA GLU A 368 11.64 10.23 -16.34
C GLU A 368 13.06 10.52 -15.81
N ALA A 369 13.33 10.18 -14.54
CA ALA A 369 14.62 10.46 -13.91
C ALA A 369 15.79 9.68 -14.53
N VAL A 370 15.52 8.46 -15.05
CA VAL A 370 16.55 7.61 -15.68
C VAL A 370 16.61 7.78 -17.20
N GLY A 371 15.80 8.67 -17.78
CA GLY A 371 15.80 9.01 -19.21
C GLY A 371 15.11 7.96 -20.10
N LEU A 372 14.10 7.24 -19.59
CA LEU A 372 13.26 6.31 -20.33
C LEU A 372 12.09 7.00 -21.02
#